data_a155e3075caf8185971b461e0f2d1be9
#
_entry.id   a155e3075caf8185971b461e0f2d1be9
#
_cell.length_a   1.000
_cell.length_b   1.000
_cell.length_c   1.000
_cell.angle_alpha   90.00
_cell.angle_beta   90.00
_cell.angle_gamma   90.00
#
_symmetry.space_group_name_H-M   'P 1'
#
loop_
_entity.id
_entity.type
_entity.pdbx_description
1 polymer ?
#
loop_
_entity_poly.entity_id
_entity_poly.type
_entity_poly.pdbx_seq_one_letter_code
_entity_poly.pdbx_strand_id
1 'polypeptide(L)'
;EISECLVGSEMCIRDSMSNLASTVISSDVNTAQFTDCLLGGPLGGYFADSNAGWSNTISNFNATNDWTRVFLISDRIISTLYGNLSTVKQVSENTNNPVPYAIAQIIKVAAMSRVTDAYGPIPYSKIGQDGKITIPYDTQEEVYNAFFKELDESIEVLTENRNAALVASADFVYSGNVQKWVKFANSLKLRLAIRIANVSPAKAKEMAESAVNHELGLIETNADNATWKYFGTISNPLFVAVRYNEEASGGDTHPAADIICYMNGYNDNRRASYFEESKWPGETYVGLRRGINLSKMKEYFINYSRVKISSSDPVLWMNAAEVAFLRAEATAIYGFNMKGTAADFYEQGVRLSFEQWGATGVDSYLADESSVPALYKDPAGLNTYEKNLSAITVKWNEGASKEEKQERIITQKWIANWPLGNEAWADYRRTGYPKLLPATSEGNLSGGIVDSEKGARRMPYPSEEYTSNTENVQEAVNSYLGGPDNMATDVWWARK
;
A
#
# COMPACT_ATOMS: atom_id res chain seq x y z
N GLU A 1 -32.15 13.72 -29.12
CA GLU A 1 -31.04 14.61 -28.69
C GLU A 1 -30.75 14.52 -27.17
N ILE A 2 -31.77 14.59 -26.28
CA ILE A 2 -31.55 14.48 -24.82
C ILE A 2 -31.09 13.07 -24.44
N SER A 3 -31.63 12.02 -25.09
CA SER A 3 -31.26 10.62 -24.80
C SER A 3 -29.84 10.28 -25.31
N GLU A 4 -29.42 10.82 -26.44
CA GLU A 4 -28.08 10.62 -26.98
C GLU A 4 -27.02 11.35 -26.17
N CYS A 5 -27.33 12.54 -25.63
CA CYS A 5 -26.45 13.28 -24.75
C CYS A 5 -26.27 12.57 -23.39
N LEU A 6 -27.35 11.96 -22.84
CA LEU A 6 -27.30 11.17 -21.61
C LEU A 6 -26.47 9.88 -21.77
N VAL A 7 -26.67 9.14 -22.87
CA VAL A 7 -25.90 7.91 -23.16
C VAL A 7 -24.42 8.24 -23.37
N GLY A 8 -24.10 9.35 -24.05
CA GLY A 8 -22.73 9.82 -24.20
C GLY A 8 -22.09 10.19 -22.86
N SER A 9 -22.83 10.85 -21.96
CA SER A 9 -22.36 11.23 -20.63
C SER A 9 -22.13 10.01 -19.72
N GLU A 10 -23.02 9.02 -19.74
CA GLU A 10 -22.85 7.78 -18.97
C GLU A 10 -21.65 6.97 -19.43
N MET A 11 -21.43 6.89 -20.75
CA MET A 11 -20.26 6.21 -21.32
C MET A 11 -18.96 6.91 -20.93
N CYS A 12 -18.92 8.25 -21.02
CA CYS A 12 -17.76 9.04 -20.60
C CYS A 12 -17.45 8.87 -19.10
N ILE A 13 -18.47 8.88 -18.24
CA ILE A 13 -18.28 8.64 -16.79
C ILE A 13 -17.74 7.24 -16.55
N ARG A 14 -18.33 6.21 -17.16
CA ARG A 14 -17.90 4.82 -16.98
C ARG A 14 -16.41 4.64 -17.33
N ASP A 15 -16.01 5.09 -18.50
CA ASP A 15 -14.65 4.90 -18.97
C ASP A 15 -13.65 5.73 -18.16
N SER A 16 -13.99 6.98 -17.82
CA SER A 16 -13.14 7.83 -16.99
C SER A 16 -13.03 7.31 -15.55
N MET A 17 -14.10 6.82 -14.94
CA MET A 17 -14.06 6.23 -13.58
C MET A 17 -13.26 4.94 -13.55
N SER A 18 -13.37 4.09 -14.58
CA SER A 18 -12.55 2.89 -14.71
C SER A 18 -11.06 3.23 -14.83
N ASN A 19 -10.72 4.22 -15.67
CA ASN A 19 -9.35 4.69 -15.82
C ASN A 19 -8.81 5.30 -14.52
N LEU A 20 -9.61 6.07 -13.79
CA LEU A 20 -9.23 6.60 -12.47
C LEU A 20 -8.96 5.46 -11.47
N ALA A 21 -9.86 4.49 -11.35
CA ALA A 21 -9.68 3.36 -10.45
C ALA A 21 -8.38 2.58 -10.77
N SER A 22 -8.02 2.47 -12.06
CA SER A 22 -6.78 1.83 -12.50
C SER A 22 -5.49 2.58 -12.09
N THR A 23 -5.59 3.79 -11.56
CA THR A 23 -4.42 4.54 -11.08
C THR A 23 -4.05 4.23 -9.63
N VAL A 24 -4.95 3.63 -8.86
CA VAL A 24 -4.67 3.25 -7.45
C VAL A 24 -3.70 2.06 -7.41
N ILE A 25 -4.06 0.96 -8.07
CA ILE A 25 -3.16 -0.14 -8.41
C ILE A 25 -3.38 -0.39 -9.90
N SER A 26 -2.32 -0.35 -10.69
CA SER A 26 -2.44 -0.33 -12.14
C SER A 26 -3.07 -1.59 -12.71
N SER A 27 -3.95 -1.44 -13.70
CA SER A 27 -4.42 -2.56 -14.51
C SER A 27 -3.39 -3.02 -15.55
N ASP A 28 -2.41 -2.17 -15.86
CA ASP A 28 -1.26 -2.57 -16.66
C ASP A 28 -0.32 -3.46 -15.86
N VAL A 29 -0.06 -4.66 -16.39
CA VAL A 29 0.72 -5.69 -15.69
C VAL A 29 2.14 -5.22 -15.41
N ASN A 30 2.78 -4.54 -16.35
CA ASN A 30 4.15 -4.08 -16.18
C ASN A 30 4.23 -2.99 -15.09
N THR A 31 3.33 -2.04 -15.11
CA THR A 31 3.25 -1.00 -14.08
C THR A 31 2.97 -1.60 -12.70
N ALA A 32 1.99 -2.51 -12.58
CA ALA A 32 1.68 -3.19 -11.33
C ALA A 32 2.86 -4.04 -10.83
N GLN A 33 3.62 -4.69 -11.73
CA GLN A 33 4.84 -5.39 -11.36
C GLN A 33 5.84 -4.45 -10.68
N PHE A 34 6.16 -3.32 -11.33
CA PHE A 34 7.15 -2.38 -10.77
C PHE A 34 6.68 -1.71 -9.49
N THR A 35 5.43 -1.26 -9.41
CA THR A 35 4.95 -0.50 -8.24
C THR A 35 4.64 -1.39 -7.03
N ASP A 36 4.14 -2.60 -7.25
CA ASP A 36 3.65 -3.47 -6.19
C ASP A 36 4.54 -4.70 -5.96
N CYS A 37 4.96 -5.41 -7.03
CA CYS A 37 5.76 -6.62 -6.86
C CYS A 37 7.25 -6.33 -6.62
N LEU A 38 7.81 -5.28 -7.21
CA LEU A 38 9.25 -5.00 -7.20
C LEU A 38 9.65 -3.78 -6.35
N LEU A 39 8.68 -2.92 -5.96
CA LEU A 39 8.90 -1.79 -5.06
C LEU A 39 8.23 -2.05 -3.71
N GLY A 40 6.92 -1.90 -3.62
CA GLY A 40 6.19 -1.97 -2.36
C GLY A 40 6.30 -3.33 -1.68
N GLY A 41 6.15 -4.40 -2.45
CA GLY A 41 6.24 -5.76 -1.93
C GLY A 41 7.56 -6.08 -1.24
N PRO A 42 8.72 -5.91 -1.91
CA PRO A 42 10.02 -6.15 -1.29
C PRO A 42 10.32 -5.18 -0.15
N LEU A 43 10.09 -3.89 -0.31
CA LEU A 43 10.39 -2.92 0.73
C LEU A 43 9.47 -3.05 1.94
N GLY A 44 8.24 -3.58 1.74
CA GLY A 44 7.29 -3.89 2.79
C GLY A 44 7.43 -5.29 3.40
N GLY A 45 8.37 -6.10 2.94
CA GLY A 45 8.63 -7.43 3.49
C GLY A 45 7.66 -8.53 3.05
N TYR A 46 6.90 -8.31 1.98
CA TYR A 46 5.96 -9.29 1.45
C TYR A 46 6.53 -10.14 0.33
N PHE A 47 7.28 -9.52 -0.57
CA PHE A 47 7.81 -10.17 -1.77
C PHE A 47 9.34 -10.11 -1.81
N ALA A 48 9.91 -11.03 -2.56
CA ALA A 48 11.32 -11.05 -2.89
C ALA A 48 11.52 -11.27 -4.39
N ASP A 49 12.46 -10.53 -4.96
CA ASP A 49 12.84 -10.65 -6.36
C ASP A 49 13.48 -12.01 -6.63
N SER A 50 13.13 -12.66 -7.73
CA SER A 50 13.58 -14.01 -8.04
C SER A 50 14.00 -14.21 -9.50
N ASN A 51 14.63 -13.20 -10.07
CA ASN A 51 15.21 -13.28 -11.41
C ASN A 51 16.73 -13.12 -11.38
N ALA A 52 17.44 -14.23 -11.65
CA ALA A 52 18.92 -14.25 -11.62
C ALA A 52 19.59 -13.38 -12.69
N GLY A 53 18.85 -12.93 -13.70
CA GLY A 53 19.34 -12.04 -14.75
C GLY A 53 19.30 -10.55 -14.37
N TRP A 54 18.67 -10.19 -13.25
CA TRP A 54 18.58 -8.82 -12.81
C TRP A 54 19.81 -8.39 -12.02
N SER A 55 20.55 -7.42 -12.54
CA SER A 55 21.73 -6.84 -11.89
C SER A 55 21.39 -5.56 -11.11
N ASN A 56 20.23 -4.96 -11.37
CA ASN A 56 19.74 -3.75 -10.72
C ASN A 56 18.32 -3.99 -10.24
N THR A 57 18.03 -3.77 -8.97
CA THR A 57 16.70 -3.91 -8.39
C THR A 57 16.49 -2.87 -7.28
N ILE A 58 15.24 -2.64 -6.91
CA ILE A 58 14.90 -1.77 -5.78
C ILE A 58 15.32 -2.43 -4.47
N SER A 59 15.13 -3.73 -4.33
CA SER A 59 15.49 -4.46 -3.10
C SER A 59 17.00 -4.61 -2.86
N ASN A 60 17.82 -4.47 -3.90
CA ASN A 60 19.27 -4.40 -3.80
C ASN A 60 19.80 -2.94 -3.68
N PHE A 61 18.91 -1.96 -3.63
CA PHE A 61 19.20 -0.53 -3.47
C PHE A 61 20.07 0.09 -4.58
N ASN A 62 20.05 -0.52 -5.74
CA ASN A 62 20.80 -0.05 -6.93
C ASN A 62 19.93 0.09 -8.17
N ALA A 63 18.63 0.32 -7.99
CA ALA A 63 17.68 0.50 -9.07
C ALA A 63 18.11 1.64 -10.01
N THR A 64 17.99 1.39 -11.31
CA THR A 64 18.19 2.42 -12.35
C THR A 64 16.93 3.28 -12.50
N ASN A 65 17.01 4.31 -13.35
CA ASN A 65 15.88 5.18 -13.64
C ASN A 65 14.64 4.41 -14.17
N ASP A 66 14.86 3.31 -14.88
CA ASP A 66 13.76 2.47 -15.37
C ASP A 66 12.91 1.85 -14.25
N TRP A 67 13.49 1.67 -13.06
CA TRP A 67 12.81 1.17 -11.87
C TRP A 67 12.17 2.28 -11.04
N THR A 68 12.78 3.46 -10.99
CA THR A 68 12.40 4.53 -10.06
C THR A 68 11.36 5.50 -10.60
N ARG A 69 11.16 5.53 -11.91
CA ARG A 69 10.27 6.46 -12.62
C ARG A 69 8.78 6.08 -12.61
N VAL A 70 8.43 4.90 -12.10
CA VAL A 70 7.14 4.24 -12.40
C VAL A 70 5.95 5.06 -11.94
N PHE A 71 5.98 5.63 -10.73
CA PHE A 71 4.86 6.39 -10.22
C PHE A 71 4.66 7.77 -10.88
N LEU A 72 5.70 8.37 -11.44
CA LEU A 72 5.59 9.71 -12.01
C LEU A 72 5.54 9.71 -13.53
N ILE A 73 6.37 8.91 -14.20
CA ILE A 73 6.59 9.00 -15.64
C ILE A 73 6.05 7.78 -16.38
N SER A 74 6.51 6.59 -16.04
CA SER A 74 6.32 5.39 -16.85
C SER A 74 4.85 4.94 -16.93
N ASP A 75 4.14 4.98 -15.83
CA ASP A 75 2.72 4.64 -15.76
C ASP A 75 1.81 5.82 -16.11
N ARG A 76 2.40 7.00 -16.33
CA ARG A 76 1.67 8.23 -16.66
C ARG A 76 0.55 8.56 -15.67
N ILE A 77 0.73 8.19 -14.40
CA ILE A 77 -0.31 8.34 -13.38
C ILE A 77 -0.86 9.77 -13.34
N ILE A 78 0.01 10.78 -13.38
CA ILE A 78 -0.42 12.18 -13.32
C ILE A 78 -1.31 12.54 -14.51
N SER A 79 -0.85 12.28 -15.75
CA SER A 79 -1.62 12.63 -16.93
C SER A 79 -2.91 11.84 -17.07
N THR A 80 -2.88 10.55 -16.77
CA THR A 80 -4.06 9.67 -16.81
C THR A 80 -5.07 10.08 -15.74
N LEU A 81 -4.63 10.28 -14.51
CA LEU A 81 -5.49 10.64 -13.39
C LEU A 81 -6.12 12.00 -13.59
N TYR A 82 -5.34 13.05 -13.84
CA TYR A 82 -5.86 14.42 -13.96
C TYR A 82 -6.68 14.65 -15.24
N GLY A 83 -6.35 13.95 -16.33
CA GLY A 83 -7.15 13.98 -17.56
C GLY A 83 -8.56 13.40 -17.33
N ASN A 84 -8.65 12.22 -16.72
CA ASN A 84 -9.94 11.61 -16.41
C ASN A 84 -10.70 12.36 -15.32
N LEU A 85 -10.01 12.90 -14.30
CA LEU A 85 -10.61 13.73 -13.27
C LEU A 85 -11.27 14.98 -13.85
N SER A 86 -10.60 15.65 -14.80
CA SER A 86 -11.13 16.81 -15.51
C SER A 86 -12.40 16.46 -16.31
N THR A 87 -12.40 15.31 -16.99
CA THR A 87 -13.58 14.82 -17.72
C THR A 87 -14.75 14.56 -16.77
N VAL A 88 -14.53 13.85 -15.67
CA VAL A 88 -15.59 13.57 -14.68
C VAL A 88 -16.12 14.85 -14.06
N LYS A 89 -15.24 15.82 -13.77
CA LYS A 89 -15.64 17.13 -13.25
C LYS A 89 -16.59 17.85 -14.23
N GLN A 90 -16.20 17.93 -15.49
CA GLN A 90 -17.00 18.59 -16.52
C GLN A 90 -18.38 17.92 -16.70
N VAL A 91 -18.42 16.58 -16.70
CA VAL A 91 -19.70 15.85 -16.82
C VAL A 91 -20.56 16.08 -15.57
N SER A 92 -19.97 16.06 -14.37
CA SER A 92 -20.70 16.35 -13.12
C SER A 92 -21.30 17.75 -13.12
N GLU A 93 -20.56 18.75 -13.58
CA GLU A 93 -21.04 20.13 -13.71
C GLU A 93 -22.18 20.24 -14.75
N ASN A 94 -21.99 19.65 -15.93
CA ASN A 94 -22.98 19.71 -17.02
C ASN A 94 -24.29 18.97 -16.69
N THR A 95 -24.22 17.93 -15.87
CA THR A 95 -25.39 17.15 -15.44
C THR A 95 -25.97 17.61 -14.10
N ASN A 96 -25.35 18.59 -13.46
CA ASN A 96 -25.67 19.04 -12.10
C ASN A 96 -25.71 17.87 -11.08
N ASN A 97 -24.82 16.90 -11.25
CA ASN A 97 -24.66 15.75 -10.37
C ASN A 97 -23.25 15.70 -9.77
N PRO A 98 -23.07 16.08 -8.50
CA PRO A 98 -21.75 16.19 -7.89
C PRO A 98 -21.14 14.81 -7.48
N VAL A 99 -21.94 13.74 -7.44
CA VAL A 99 -21.54 12.43 -6.91
C VAL A 99 -20.35 11.83 -7.66
N PRO A 100 -20.32 11.76 -9.02
CA PRO A 100 -19.19 11.17 -9.72
C PRO A 100 -17.86 11.89 -9.43
N TYR A 101 -17.88 13.22 -9.40
CA TYR A 101 -16.65 13.98 -9.13
C TYR A 101 -16.17 13.81 -7.68
N ALA A 102 -17.07 13.76 -6.70
CA ALA A 102 -16.70 13.49 -5.31
C ALA A 102 -16.03 12.12 -5.16
N ILE A 103 -16.56 11.08 -5.82
CA ILE A 103 -15.93 9.74 -5.83
C ILE A 103 -14.57 9.79 -6.55
N ALA A 104 -14.48 10.49 -7.68
CA ALA A 104 -13.22 10.64 -8.42
C ALA A 104 -12.13 11.33 -7.58
N GLN A 105 -12.48 12.30 -6.76
CA GLN A 105 -11.56 12.95 -5.82
C GLN A 105 -11.03 11.98 -4.75
N ILE A 106 -11.88 11.12 -4.22
CA ILE A 106 -11.46 10.08 -3.26
C ILE A 106 -10.45 9.12 -3.92
N ILE A 107 -10.73 8.69 -5.15
CA ILE A 107 -9.80 7.84 -5.92
C ILE A 107 -8.47 8.55 -6.17
N LYS A 108 -8.50 9.85 -6.52
CA LYS A 108 -7.28 10.66 -6.68
C LYS A 108 -6.44 10.64 -5.41
N VAL A 109 -7.04 10.87 -4.24
CA VAL A 109 -6.31 10.83 -2.96
C VAL A 109 -5.72 9.45 -2.71
N ALA A 110 -6.49 8.38 -2.95
CA ALA A 110 -6.00 7.01 -2.80
C ALA A 110 -4.79 6.71 -3.70
N ALA A 111 -4.80 7.17 -4.95
CA ALA A 111 -3.69 6.98 -5.88
C ALA A 111 -2.48 7.86 -5.52
N MET A 112 -2.69 9.16 -5.33
CA MET A 112 -1.60 10.12 -5.14
C MET A 112 -0.94 10.03 -3.76
N SER A 113 -1.63 9.50 -2.75
CA SER A 113 -1.00 9.19 -1.46
C SER A 113 0.13 8.15 -1.61
N ARG A 114 -0.04 7.16 -2.50
CA ARG A 114 1.01 6.18 -2.80
C ARG A 114 2.22 6.85 -3.47
N VAL A 115 1.98 7.82 -4.35
CA VAL A 115 3.05 8.56 -5.06
C VAL A 115 3.86 9.40 -4.08
N THR A 116 3.22 10.26 -3.27
CA THR A 116 3.94 11.09 -2.30
C THR A 116 4.63 10.26 -1.22
N ASP A 117 4.03 9.12 -0.82
CA ASP A 117 4.65 8.22 0.15
C ASP A 117 5.92 7.54 -0.40
N ALA A 118 6.01 7.37 -1.72
CA ALA A 118 7.21 6.84 -2.36
C ALA A 118 8.31 7.90 -2.56
N TYR A 119 7.95 9.12 -2.97
CA TYR A 119 8.91 10.14 -3.39
C TYR A 119 9.10 11.30 -2.39
N GLY A 120 8.12 11.59 -1.54
CA GLY A 120 8.07 12.80 -0.70
C GLY A 120 7.38 13.95 -1.42
N PRO A 121 8.00 15.15 -1.56
CA PRO A 121 7.45 16.25 -2.34
C PRO A 121 7.13 15.84 -3.78
N ILE A 122 5.96 16.22 -4.30
CA ILE A 122 5.51 15.91 -5.67
C ILE A 122 4.74 17.09 -6.27
N PRO A 123 4.64 17.19 -7.59
CA PRO A 123 3.63 18.05 -8.22
C PRO A 123 2.24 17.58 -7.82
N TYR A 124 1.40 18.46 -7.28
CA TYR A 124 0.05 18.11 -6.85
C TYR A 124 -0.97 19.23 -7.06
N SER A 125 -0.93 20.27 -6.24
CA SER A 125 -1.97 21.32 -6.21
C SER A 125 -2.01 22.20 -7.45
N LYS A 126 -0.90 22.31 -8.16
CA LYS A 126 -0.73 23.21 -9.31
C LYS A 126 -0.86 22.51 -10.66
N ILE A 127 -1.16 21.19 -10.67
CA ILE A 127 -1.34 20.43 -11.91
C ILE A 127 -2.57 20.95 -12.67
N GLY A 128 -2.38 21.21 -13.97
CA GLY A 128 -3.44 21.70 -14.85
C GLY A 128 -3.79 23.17 -14.69
N GLN A 129 -3.03 23.91 -13.86
CA GLN A 129 -3.18 25.36 -13.73
C GLN A 129 -2.30 26.10 -14.73
N ASP A 130 -2.81 27.21 -15.26
CA ASP A 130 -2.07 28.14 -16.12
C ASP A 130 -1.52 27.58 -17.44
N GLY A 131 -1.91 26.37 -17.85
CA GLY A 131 -1.44 25.74 -19.10
C GLY A 131 0.07 25.48 -19.13
N LYS A 132 0.75 25.48 -17.98
CA LYS A 132 2.19 25.24 -17.89
C LYS A 132 2.51 23.75 -17.99
N ILE A 133 3.58 23.43 -18.70
CA ILE A 133 4.14 22.09 -18.82
C ILE A 133 5.05 21.78 -17.62
N THR A 134 5.77 22.80 -17.11
CA THR A 134 6.62 22.69 -15.93
C THR A 134 5.81 22.99 -14.69
N ILE A 135 5.70 22.02 -13.79
CA ILE A 135 4.80 22.09 -12.64
C ILE A 135 5.61 22.16 -11.35
N PRO A 136 5.40 23.20 -10.50
CA PRO A 136 6.02 23.28 -9.19
C PRO A 136 5.62 22.11 -8.31
N TYR A 137 6.55 21.66 -7.47
CA TYR A 137 6.30 20.66 -6.44
C TYR A 137 5.64 21.33 -5.23
N ASP A 138 4.78 20.58 -4.56
CA ASP A 138 4.32 20.90 -3.22
C ASP A 138 5.17 20.13 -2.19
N THR A 139 5.34 20.70 -1.01
CA THR A 139 5.90 19.96 0.12
C THR A 139 4.98 18.78 0.46
N GLN A 140 5.52 17.71 1.05
CA GLN A 140 4.67 16.57 1.42
C GLN A 140 3.60 16.96 2.45
N GLU A 141 3.86 17.92 3.32
CA GLU A 141 2.88 18.47 4.26
C GLU A 141 1.72 19.16 3.54
N GLU A 142 2.03 19.99 2.53
CA GLU A 142 1.00 20.64 1.70
C GLU A 142 0.16 19.61 0.94
N VAL A 143 0.78 18.57 0.40
CA VAL A 143 0.08 17.48 -0.28
C VAL A 143 -0.90 16.77 0.68
N TYR A 144 -0.47 16.45 1.91
CA TYR A 144 -1.33 15.82 2.90
C TYR A 144 -2.48 16.74 3.35
N ASN A 145 -2.21 18.02 3.53
CA ASN A 145 -3.27 19.00 3.84
C ASN A 145 -4.30 19.10 2.70
N ALA A 146 -3.87 19.02 1.45
CA ALA A 146 -4.77 18.95 0.31
C ALA A 146 -5.59 17.65 0.31
N PHE A 147 -5.00 16.50 0.64
CA PHE A 147 -5.74 15.24 0.77
C PHE A 147 -6.87 15.33 1.79
N PHE A 148 -6.60 15.86 2.97
CA PHE A 148 -7.63 16.01 4.01
C PHE A 148 -8.77 16.92 3.58
N LYS A 149 -8.44 18.05 2.96
CA LYS A 149 -9.44 18.96 2.42
C LYS A 149 -10.32 18.30 1.36
N GLU A 150 -9.70 17.64 0.40
CA GLU A 150 -10.41 16.97 -0.72
C GLU A 150 -11.27 15.80 -0.22
N LEU A 151 -10.80 15.06 0.78
CA LEU A 151 -11.59 14.00 1.42
C LEU A 151 -12.78 14.59 2.18
N ASP A 152 -12.59 15.65 2.97
CA ASP A 152 -13.68 16.28 3.72
C ASP A 152 -14.76 16.86 2.79
N GLU A 153 -14.37 17.57 1.74
CA GLU A 153 -15.28 18.07 0.72
C GLU A 153 -16.07 16.94 0.02
N SER A 154 -15.39 15.84 -0.32
CA SER A 154 -16.04 14.69 -0.96
C SER A 154 -16.97 13.94 -0.01
N ILE A 155 -16.58 13.78 1.25
CA ILE A 155 -17.41 13.16 2.30
C ILE A 155 -18.68 13.99 2.52
N GLU A 156 -18.58 15.31 2.59
CA GLU A 156 -19.74 16.20 2.74
C GLU A 156 -20.72 16.03 1.56
N VAL A 157 -20.23 16.16 0.34
CA VAL A 157 -21.05 15.99 -0.88
C VAL A 157 -21.74 14.63 -0.92
N LEU A 158 -21.01 13.54 -0.65
CA LEU A 158 -21.56 12.18 -0.69
C LEU A 158 -22.53 11.93 0.47
N THR A 159 -22.31 12.54 1.63
CA THR A 159 -23.22 12.42 2.78
C THR A 159 -24.56 13.09 2.50
N GLU A 160 -24.55 14.28 1.90
CA GLU A 160 -25.76 14.94 1.44
C GLU A 160 -26.50 14.15 0.36
N ASN A 161 -25.77 13.41 -0.46
CA ASN A 161 -26.30 12.59 -1.55
C ASN A 161 -26.28 11.08 -1.21
N ARG A 162 -26.36 10.70 0.07
CA ARG A 162 -26.21 9.30 0.53
C ARG A 162 -27.17 8.28 -0.08
N ASN A 163 -28.32 8.74 -0.57
CA ASN A 163 -29.34 7.90 -1.21
C ASN A 163 -29.24 7.92 -2.75
N ALA A 164 -28.32 8.69 -3.31
CA ALA A 164 -27.99 8.62 -4.72
C ALA A 164 -27.17 7.38 -5.03
N ALA A 165 -27.05 7.04 -6.31
CA ALA A 165 -26.18 5.98 -6.77
C ALA A 165 -25.39 6.45 -7.99
N LEU A 166 -24.12 6.09 -8.06
CA LEU A 166 -23.39 6.10 -9.31
C LEU A 166 -23.88 4.90 -10.13
N VAL A 167 -23.89 5.02 -11.46
CA VAL A 167 -24.21 3.88 -12.32
C VAL A 167 -23.29 2.72 -12.01
N ALA A 168 -23.85 1.55 -11.66
CA ALA A 168 -23.09 0.39 -11.18
C ALA A 168 -21.99 -0.05 -12.17
N SER A 169 -22.23 0.11 -13.47
CA SER A 169 -21.24 -0.19 -14.52
C SER A 169 -20.05 0.78 -14.58
N ALA A 170 -20.11 1.90 -13.86
CA ALA A 170 -19.02 2.86 -13.74
C ALA A 170 -18.20 2.70 -12.44
N ASP A 171 -18.64 1.83 -11.54
CA ASP A 171 -18.03 1.64 -10.22
C ASP A 171 -17.75 0.15 -9.94
N PHE A 172 -16.52 -0.26 -10.19
CA PHE A 172 -16.06 -1.63 -9.97
C PHE A 172 -15.56 -1.90 -8.53
N VAL A 173 -15.70 -0.92 -7.63
CA VAL A 173 -15.36 -1.07 -6.21
C VAL A 173 -16.61 -1.37 -5.40
N TYR A 174 -17.63 -0.51 -5.49
CA TYR A 174 -18.83 -0.59 -4.66
C TYR A 174 -20.15 -0.64 -5.45
N SER A 175 -20.07 -0.83 -6.77
CA SER A 175 -21.26 -0.93 -7.64
C SER A 175 -22.23 0.25 -7.49
N GLY A 176 -21.68 1.44 -7.29
CA GLY A 176 -22.43 2.70 -7.19
C GLY A 176 -22.94 3.05 -5.79
N ASN A 177 -22.59 2.28 -4.76
CA ASN A 177 -23.02 2.52 -3.38
C ASN A 177 -22.28 3.71 -2.75
N VAL A 178 -22.96 4.86 -2.67
CA VAL A 178 -22.40 6.11 -2.14
C VAL A 178 -22.01 6.01 -0.67
N GLN A 179 -22.80 5.32 0.15
CA GLN A 179 -22.49 5.19 1.59
C GLN A 179 -21.20 4.38 1.83
N LYS A 180 -20.94 3.36 1.01
CA LYS A 180 -19.67 2.62 1.08
C LYS A 180 -18.48 3.48 0.65
N TRP A 181 -18.65 4.36 -0.32
CA TRP A 181 -17.63 5.34 -0.67
C TRP A 181 -17.32 6.31 0.46
N VAL A 182 -18.32 6.75 1.22
CA VAL A 182 -18.10 7.57 2.42
C VAL A 182 -17.32 6.80 3.48
N LYS A 183 -17.66 5.55 3.75
CA LYS A 183 -16.92 4.69 4.69
C LYS A 183 -15.46 4.52 4.24
N PHE A 184 -15.22 4.31 2.96
CA PHE A 184 -13.85 4.23 2.42
C PHE A 184 -13.11 5.56 2.58
N ALA A 185 -13.74 6.69 2.24
CA ALA A 185 -13.11 8.01 2.37
C ALA A 185 -12.75 8.34 3.83
N ASN A 186 -13.64 8.05 4.79
CA ASN A 186 -13.36 8.20 6.21
C ASN A 186 -12.21 7.29 6.67
N SER A 187 -12.18 6.05 6.19
CA SER A 187 -11.13 5.07 6.52
C SER A 187 -9.78 5.47 5.92
N LEU A 188 -9.78 5.99 4.70
CA LEU A 188 -8.59 6.56 4.07
C LEU A 188 -8.09 7.80 4.82
N LYS A 189 -9.00 8.67 5.26
CA LYS A 189 -8.66 9.83 6.10
C LYS A 189 -8.00 9.38 7.41
N LEU A 190 -8.52 8.33 8.05
CA LEU A 190 -7.91 7.74 9.25
C LEU A 190 -6.50 7.19 8.97
N ARG A 191 -6.31 6.44 7.87
CA ARG A 191 -4.98 5.95 7.45
C ARG A 191 -3.97 7.09 7.32
N LEU A 192 -4.35 8.14 6.60
CA LEU A 192 -3.49 9.29 6.34
C LEU A 192 -3.24 10.12 7.62
N ALA A 193 -4.22 10.21 8.52
CA ALA A 193 -4.07 10.87 9.81
C ALA A 193 -3.03 10.16 10.69
N ILE A 194 -3.08 8.83 10.79
CA ILE A 194 -2.09 8.05 11.54
C ILE A 194 -0.71 8.16 10.89
N ARG A 195 -0.63 8.26 9.56
CA ARG A 195 0.63 8.45 8.84
C ARG A 195 1.41 9.68 9.32
N ILE A 196 0.72 10.78 9.58
CA ILE A 196 1.35 12.04 9.99
C ILE A 196 1.39 12.26 11.51
N ALA A 197 0.95 11.28 12.31
CA ALA A 197 0.76 11.48 13.75
C ALA A 197 2.05 11.86 14.50
N ASN A 198 3.23 11.42 14.01
CA ASN A 198 4.50 11.74 14.63
C ASN A 198 5.00 13.17 14.32
N VAL A 199 4.62 13.74 13.17
CA VAL A 199 5.11 15.06 12.71
C VAL A 199 4.07 16.16 12.83
N SER A 200 2.79 15.80 12.83
CA SER A 200 1.67 16.75 12.95
C SER A 200 0.57 16.18 13.85
N PRO A 201 0.83 15.98 15.15
CA PRO A 201 -0.06 15.25 16.06
C PRO A 201 -1.42 15.92 16.25
N ALA A 202 -1.49 17.24 16.24
CA ALA A 202 -2.76 17.97 16.38
C ALA A 202 -3.67 17.76 15.16
N LYS A 203 -3.11 17.85 13.96
CA LYS A 203 -3.85 17.60 12.71
C LYS A 203 -4.24 16.12 12.58
N ALA A 204 -3.35 15.22 12.96
CA ALA A 204 -3.62 13.80 13.00
C ALA A 204 -4.81 13.48 13.91
N LYS A 205 -4.84 14.03 15.11
CA LYS A 205 -5.95 13.86 16.06
C LYS A 205 -7.27 14.38 15.49
N GLU A 206 -7.26 15.61 14.98
CA GLU A 206 -8.44 16.23 14.37
C GLU A 206 -9.03 15.35 13.26
N MET A 207 -8.19 14.90 12.32
CA MET A 207 -8.64 14.13 11.18
C MET A 207 -9.08 12.72 11.57
N ALA A 208 -8.35 12.04 12.45
CA ALA A 208 -8.70 10.71 12.93
C ALA A 208 -10.01 10.69 13.70
N GLU A 209 -10.20 11.62 14.63
CA GLU A 209 -11.42 11.70 15.44
C GLU A 209 -12.62 12.15 14.60
N SER A 210 -12.46 13.05 13.63
CA SER A 210 -13.53 13.43 12.71
C SER A 210 -13.97 12.25 11.84
N ALA A 211 -13.04 11.42 11.38
CA ALA A 211 -13.36 10.22 10.60
C ALA A 211 -14.22 9.22 11.40
N VAL A 212 -13.82 8.94 12.64
CA VAL A 212 -14.54 8.01 13.54
C VAL A 212 -15.90 8.56 13.97
N ASN A 213 -16.01 9.88 14.12
CA ASN A 213 -17.25 10.52 14.56
C ASN A 213 -18.28 10.71 13.45
N HIS A 214 -17.93 10.48 12.20
CA HIS A 214 -18.84 10.64 11.07
C HIS A 214 -20.03 9.66 11.15
N GLU A 215 -21.23 10.13 10.87
CA GLU A 215 -22.48 9.37 11.03
C GLU A 215 -22.57 8.10 10.16
N LEU A 216 -21.92 8.09 8.98
CA LEU A 216 -21.87 6.91 8.11
C LEU A 216 -20.72 5.95 8.45
N GLY A 217 -19.83 6.33 9.36
CA GLY A 217 -18.79 5.46 9.91
C GLY A 217 -17.63 5.15 8.97
N LEU A 218 -16.96 4.06 9.29
CA LEU A 218 -15.75 3.54 8.65
C LEU A 218 -16.04 2.19 7.98
N ILE A 219 -15.04 1.64 7.30
CA ILE A 219 -15.03 0.22 6.93
C ILE A 219 -14.84 -0.59 8.22
N GLU A 220 -15.89 -1.23 8.70
CA GLU A 220 -15.88 -2.00 9.95
C GLU A 220 -16.15 -3.51 9.75
N THR A 221 -16.62 -3.90 8.56
CA THR A 221 -16.86 -5.30 8.20
C THR A 221 -16.25 -5.62 6.84
N ASN A 222 -15.97 -6.90 6.58
CA ASN A 222 -15.42 -7.36 5.31
C ASN A 222 -16.36 -7.10 4.10
N ALA A 223 -17.66 -6.92 4.34
CA ALA A 223 -18.62 -6.55 3.31
C ALA A 223 -18.40 -5.13 2.76
N ASP A 224 -17.67 -4.28 3.49
CA ASP A 224 -17.36 -2.91 3.13
C ASP A 224 -15.92 -2.74 2.60
N ASN A 225 -15.15 -3.82 2.52
CA ASN A 225 -13.77 -3.77 2.00
C ASN A 225 -13.72 -3.09 0.64
N ALA A 226 -12.78 -2.16 0.47
CA ALA A 226 -12.51 -1.53 -0.82
C ALA A 226 -11.66 -2.49 -1.67
N THR A 227 -12.31 -3.12 -2.62
CA THR A 227 -11.67 -4.05 -3.56
C THR A 227 -12.08 -3.70 -4.98
N TRP A 228 -11.09 -3.54 -5.84
CA TRP A 228 -11.37 -3.30 -7.25
C TRP A 228 -11.53 -4.62 -8.00
N LYS A 229 -12.67 -4.78 -8.65
CA LYS A 229 -12.99 -5.96 -9.47
C LYS A 229 -12.72 -5.66 -10.92
N TYR A 230 -11.96 -6.52 -11.58
CA TYR A 230 -11.71 -6.39 -13.01
C TYR A 230 -12.94 -6.76 -13.82
N PHE A 231 -13.05 -6.11 -14.97
CA PHE A 231 -14.21 -6.26 -15.84
C PHE A 231 -13.86 -7.05 -17.11
N GLY A 232 -14.70 -8.00 -17.46
CA GLY A 232 -14.58 -8.75 -18.70
C GLY A 232 -13.40 -9.73 -18.70
N THR A 233 -12.51 -9.60 -19.69
CA THR A 233 -11.36 -10.50 -19.90
C THR A 233 -10.08 -10.07 -19.18
N ILE A 234 -10.11 -9.00 -18.41
CA ILE A 234 -8.92 -8.50 -17.71
C ILE A 234 -8.68 -9.36 -16.46
N SER A 235 -7.52 -9.97 -16.39
CA SER A 235 -7.04 -10.70 -15.20
C SER A 235 -6.47 -9.73 -14.17
N ASN A 236 -6.46 -10.15 -12.90
CA ASN A 236 -5.71 -9.43 -11.87
C ASN A 236 -4.25 -9.26 -12.31
N PRO A 237 -3.73 -8.01 -12.41
CA PRO A 237 -2.39 -7.77 -12.93
C PRO A 237 -1.30 -8.38 -12.05
N LEU A 238 -1.52 -8.47 -10.74
CA LEU A 238 -0.57 -9.09 -9.82
C LEU A 238 -0.48 -10.60 -10.07
N PHE A 239 -1.59 -11.27 -10.42
CA PHE A 239 -1.58 -12.68 -10.83
C PHE A 239 -0.63 -12.91 -12.01
N VAL A 240 -0.68 -12.03 -13.01
CA VAL A 240 0.20 -12.15 -14.19
C VAL A 240 1.64 -11.78 -13.82
N ALA A 241 1.83 -10.69 -13.07
CA ALA A 241 3.15 -10.17 -12.69
C ALA A 241 3.98 -11.15 -11.87
N VAL A 242 3.39 -11.79 -10.84
CA VAL A 242 4.12 -12.73 -9.99
C VAL A 242 4.51 -14.03 -10.70
N ARG A 243 3.88 -14.33 -11.84
CA ARG A 243 4.10 -15.56 -12.61
C ARG A 243 5.05 -15.41 -13.79
N TYR A 244 5.56 -14.22 -14.06
CA TYR A 244 6.58 -14.06 -15.11
C TYR A 244 7.75 -15.00 -14.85
N ASN A 245 8.19 -15.75 -15.89
CA ASN A 245 9.21 -16.78 -15.81
C ASN A 245 8.85 -17.97 -14.87
N GLU A 246 7.57 -18.31 -14.74
CA GLU A 246 7.09 -19.36 -13.83
C GLU A 246 7.78 -20.70 -14.06
N GLU A 247 8.00 -21.10 -15.30
CA GLU A 247 8.64 -22.38 -15.64
C GLU A 247 10.12 -22.43 -15.23
N ALA A 248 10.81 -21.28 -15.29
CA ALA A 248 12.25 -21.23 -15.03
C ALA A 248 12.57 -21.03 -13.54
N SER A 249 11.79 -20.19 -12.84
CA SER A 249 12.10 -19.77 -11.47
C SER A 249 10.94 -19.96 -10.49
N GLY A 250 9.77 -20.37 -10.93
CA GLY A 250 8.53 -20.35 -10.15
C GLY A 250 7.89 -18.97 -10.09
N GLY A 251 8.38 -18.02 -10.88
CA GLY A 251 7.95 -16.63 -10.98
C GLY A 251 9.09 -15.66 -10.68
N ASP A 252 9.01 -14.43 -11.19
CA ASP A 252 9.96 -13.35 -10.90
C ASP A 252 9.78 -12.76 -9.49
N THR A 253 8.73 -13.16 -8.80
CA THR A 253 8.36 -12.68 -7.45
C THR A 253 7.90 -13.87 -6.60
N HIS A 254 8.55 -14.06 -5.45
CA HIS A 254 8.18 -15.05 -4.43
C HIS A 254 7.74 -14.34 -3.14
N PRO A 255 6.98 -15.02 -2.25
CA PRO A 255 6.78 -14.51 -0.90
C PRO A 255 8.13 -14.33 -0.19
N ALA A 256 8.26 -13.21 0.52
CA ALA A 256 9.48 -12.93 1.26
C ALA A 256 9.63 -13.85 2.48
N ALA A 257 10.88 -14.14 2.83
CA ALA A 257 11.22 -14.84 4.05
C ALA A 257 10.65 -14.12 5.29
N ASP A 258 10.60 -12.78 5.24
CA ASP A 258 10.05 -11.96 6.31
C ASP A 258 8.65 -12.39 6.72
N ILE A 259 7.66 -12.31 5.82
CA ILE A 259 6.26 -12.65 6.13
C ILE A 259 6.10 -14.12 6.48
N ILE A 260 6.81 -15.01 5.79
CA ILE A 260 6.72 -16.46 6.07
C ILE A 260 7.30 -16.81 7.44
N CYS A 261 8.41 -16.20 7.87
CA CYS A 261 8.96 -16.43 9.21
C CYS A 261 7.99 -16.04 10.32
N TYR A 262 7.33 -14.89 10.19
CA TYR A 262 6.30 -14.49 11.16
C TYR A 262 5.14 -15.48 11.20
N MET A 263 4.58 -15.80 10.05
CA MET A 263 3.40 -16.67 9.97
C MET A 263 3.73 -18.13 10.31
N ASN A 264 4.93 -18.62 10.02
CA ASN A 264 5.39 -19.94 10.46
C ASN A 264 5.57 -19.99 11.97
N GLY A 265 6.22 -18.98 12.56
CA GLY A 265 6.42 -18.89 14.00
C GLY A 265 5.11 -18.86 14.79
N TYR A 266 4.13 -18.15 14.28
CA TYR A 266 2.80 -18.04 14.91
C TYR A 266 1.86 -19.21 14.59
N ASN A 267 2.27 -20.18 13.79
CA ASN A 267 1.38 -21.23 13.25
C ASN A 267 0.10 -20.67 12.63
N ASP A 268 0.25 -19.59 11.88
CA ASP A 268 -0.85 -18.82 11.33
C ASP A 268 -1.58 -19.57 10.22
N ASN A 269 -2.87 -19.85 10.44
CA ASN A 269 -3.67 -20.63 9.49
C ASN A 269 -3.99 -19.87 8.18
N ARG A 270 -3.76 -18.55 8.10
CA ARG A 270 -3.90 -17.79 6.86
C ARG A 270 -2.82 -18.11 5.83
N ARG A 271 -1.72 -18.77 6.22
CA ARG A 271 -0.62 -19.18 5.32
C ARG A 271 -1.12 -19.93 4.09
N ALA A 272 -2.04 -20.87 4.29
CA ALA A 272 -2.60 -21.68 3.21
C ALA A 272 -3.41 -20.86 2.18
N SER A 273 -3.84 -19.64 2.55
CA SER A 273 -4.53 -18.72 1.65
C SER A 273 -3.58 -17.74 0.98
N TYR A 274 -2.42 -17.44 1.58
CA TYR A 274 -1.43 -16.51 1.08
C TYR A 274 -0.41 -17.15 0.15
N PHE A 275 0.00 -18.42 0.46
CA PHE A 275 1.15 -19.06 -0.16
C PHE A 275 0.80 -20.43 -0.74
N GLU A 276 1.45 -20.77 -1.85
CA GLU A 276 1.58 -22.15 -2.31
C GLU A 276 2.71 -22.83 -1.54
N GLU A 277 2.62 -24.14 -1.34
CA GLU A 277 3.65 -24.90 -0.65
C GLU A 277 4.99 -24.86 -1.39
N SER A 278 6.08 -24.95 -0.65
CA SER A 278 7.43 -25.02 -1.21
C SER A 278 7.69 -26.40 -1.81
N LYS A 279 8.72 -26.50 -2.64
CA LYS A 279 9.22 -27.80 -3.14
C LYS A 279 10.40 -28.32 -2.32
N TRP A 280 10.79 -27.63 -1.25
CA TRP A 280 11.86 -28.08 -0.37
C TRP A 280 11.38 -29.26 0.49
N PRO A 281 12.12 -30.41 0.52
CA PRO A 281 11.72 -31.58 1.30
C PRO A 281 11.60 -31.26 2.79
N GLY A 282 10.44 -31.58 3.38
CA GLY A 282 10.18 -31.38 4.82
C GLY A 282 9.79 -29.97 5.22
N GLU A 283 9.70 -29.03 4.28
CA GLU A 283 9.38 -27.63 4.54
C GLU A 283 8.11 -27.21 3.78
N THR A 284 7.02 -26.94 4.49
CA THR A 284 5.74 -26.61 3.85
C THR A 284 5.78 -25.21 3.25
N TYR A 285 6.20 -24.19 4.01
CA TYR A 285 6.28 -22.81 3.54
C TYR A 285 7.68 -22.27 3.77
N VAL A 286 8.35 -21.89 2.68
CA VAL A 286 9.70 -21.30 2.69
C VAL A 286 9.68 -20.02 1.88
N GLY A 287 9.99 -18.91 2.52
CA GLY A 287 10.11 -17.61 1.87
C GLY A 287 11.51 -17.37 1.33
N LEU A 288 11.60 -16.56 0.29
CA LEU A 288 12.87 -16.10 -0.27
C LEU A 288 13.33 -14.82 0.46
N ARG A 289 14.59 -14.77 0.85
CA ARG A 289 15.16 -13.55 1.46
C ARG A 289 15.28 -12.43 0.41
N ARG A 290 14.91 -11.21 0.80
CA ARG A 290 15.04 -9.99 -0.01
C ARG A 290 16.46 -9.44 0.07
N GLY A 291 16.87 -8.64 -0.92
CA GLY A 291 18.17 -7.97 -0.89
C GLY A 291 19.32 -8.96 -0.82
N ILE A 292 19.34 -9.95 -1.68
CA ILE A 292 20.36 -11.00 -1.80
C ILE A 292 21.08 -10.92 -3.14
N ASN A 293 22.13 -11.67 -3.31
CA ASN A 293 22.79 -11.85 -4.60
C ASN A 293 21.96 -12.80 -5.47
N LEU A 294 21.14 -12.24 -6.36
CA LEU A 294 20.20 -12.99 -7.20
C LEU A 294 20.89 -13.98 -8.13
N SER A 295 22.08 -13.67 -8.64
CA SER A 295 22.79 -14.52 -9.61
C SER A 295 23.18 -15.88 -9.03
N LYS A 296 23.38 -15.97 -7.72
CA LYS A 296 23.72 -17.22 -7.01
C LYS A 296 22.52 -18.14 -6.78
N MET A 297 21.31 -17.67 -7.02
CA MET A 297 20.07 -18.35 -6.65
C MET A 297 19.35 -19.05 -7.80
N LYS A 298 19.85 -18.93 -9.02
CA LYS A 298 19.20 -19.41 -10.26
C LYS A 298 18.60 -20.80 -10.14
N GLU A 299 19.36 -21.74 -9.61
CA GLU A 299 18.95 -23.15 -9.51
C GLU A 299 17.97 -23.43 -8.35
N TYR A 300 17.79 -22.47 -7.45
CA TYR A 300 17.04 -22.64 -6.20
C TYR A 300 15.68 -21.99 -6.20
N PHE A 301 15.47 -20.89 -6.93
CA PHE A 301 14.23 -20.09 -6.89
C PHE A 301 12.96 -20.93 -7.01
N ILE A 302 12.94 -21.89 -7.93
CA ILE A 302 11.78 -22.73 -8.22
C ILE A 302 11.29 -23.56 -7.03
N ASN A 303 12.12 -23.72 -6.00
CA ASN A 303 11.80 -24.54 -4.82
C ASN A 303 11.13 -23.75 -3.69
N TYR A 304 11.19 -22.41 -3.70
CA TYR A 304 10.54 -21.59 -2.69
C TYR A 304 9.03 -21.55 -2.87
N SER A 305 8.31 -21.21 -1.81
CA SER A 305 6.87 -20.97 -1.87
C SER A 305 6.54 -19.91 -2.89
N ARG A 306 5.38 -20.03 -3.54
CA ARG A 306 4.88 -19.04 -4.50
C ARG A 306 3.71 -18.25 -3.92
N VAL A 307 3.43 -17.10 -4.51
CA VAL A 307 2.25 -16.30 -4.17
C VAL A 307 1.00 -17.03 -4.62
N LYS A 308 0.07 -17.28 -3.69
CA LYS A 308 -1.21 -17.89 -4.01
C LYS A 308 -2.22 -16.80 -4.38
N ILE A 309 -2.48 -16.68 -5.65
CA ILE A 309 -3.38 -15.68 -6.23
C ILE A 309 -4.01 -16.25 -7.48
N SER A 310 -5.26 -15.92 -7.75
CA SER A 310 -5.97 -16.32 -8.97
C SER A 310 -6.21 -15.11 -9.89
N SER A 311 -6.44 -15.39 -11.17
CA SER A 311 -6.69 -14.37 -12.16
C SER A 311 -7.98 -13.58 -11.91
N SER A 312 -8.93 -14.16 -11.17
CA SER A 312 -10.23 -13.56 -10.84
C SER A 312 -10.26 -12.88 -9.47
N ASP A 313 -9.17 -12.95 -8.69
CA ASP A 313 -9.14 -12.30 -7.38
C ASP A 313 -9.26 -10.77 -7.55
N PRO A 314 -10.08 -10.09 -6.74
CA PRO A 314 -10.14 -8.63 -6.77
C PRO A 314 -8.84 -8.04 -6.19
N VAL A 315 -8.52 -6.82 -6.60
CA VAL A 315 -7.39 -6.09 -6.04
C VAL A 315 -7.82 -5.34 -4.79
N LEU A 316 -7.14 -5.60 -3.69
CA LEU A 316 -7.40 -4.93 -2.41
C LEU A 316 -6.85 -3.50 -2.42
N TRP A 317 -7.67 -2.54 -1.98
CA TRP A 317 -7.24 -1.17 -1.66
C TRP A 317 -7.19 -0.92 -0.15
N MET A 318 -8.20 -1.40 0.57
CA MET A 318 -8.30 -1.29 2.02
C MET A 318 -9.27 -2.31 2.57
N ASN A 319 -8.95 -2.93 3.72
CA ASN A 319 -9.83 -3.87 4.40
C ASN A 319 -10.23 -3.40 5.80
N ALA A 320 -11.27 -4.04 6.34
CA ALA A 320 -11.78 -3.74 7.67
C ALA A 320 -10.76 -4.07 8.78
N ALA A 321 -9.94 -5.08 8.58
CA ALA A 321 -8.88 -5.42 9.53
C ALA A 321 -7.89 -4.27 9.70
N GLU A 322 -7.44 -3.65 8.60
CA GLU A 322 -6.57 -2.48 8.65
C GLU A 322 -7.18 -1.35 9.48
N VAL A 323 -8.46 -1.05 9.24
CA VAL A 323 -9.17 0.03 9.95
C VAL A 323 -9.24 -0.23 11.44
N ALA A 324 -9.50 -1.47 11.84
CA ALA A 324 -9.47 -1.87 13.24
C ALA A 324 -8.08 -1.67 13.87
N PHE A 325 -7.01 -2.06 13.18
CA PHE A 325 -5.63 -1.84 13.66
C PHE A 325 -5.24 -0.35 13.68
N LEU A 326 -5.70 0.46 12.74
CA LEU A 326 -5.52 1.92 12.80
C LEU A 326 -6.17 2.52 14.04
N ARG A 327 -7.38 2.06 14.41
CA ARG A 327 -8.06 2.47 15.64
C ARG A 327 -7.31 2.00 16.89
N ALA A 328 -6.79 0.78 16.88
CA ALA A 328 -5.97 0.25 17.98
C ALA A 328 -4.71 1.09 18.19
N GLU A 329 -3.99 1.41 17.14
CA GLU A 329 -2.79 2.23 17.20
C GLU A 329 -3.10 3.67 17.65
N ALA A 330 -4.13 4.28 17.06
CA ALA A 330 -4.58 5.62 17.44
C ALA A 330 -4.89 5.74 18.93
N THR A 331 -5.54 4.72 19.50
CA THR A 331 -5.90 4.68 20.92
C THR A 331 -4.68 4.39 21.80
N ALA A 332 -3.92 3.33 21.51
CA ALA A 332 -2.85 2.84 22.37
C ALA A 332 -1.62 3.74 22.37
N ILE A 333 -1.28 4.32 21.23
CA ILE A 333 -0.02 5.05 21.03
C ILE A 333 -0.22 6.56 21.15
N TYR A 334 -1.26 7.08 20.51
CA TYR A 334 -1.49 8.52 20.40
C TYR A 334 -2.56 9.04 21.36
N GLY A 335 -3.34 8.17 22.01
CA GLY A 335 -4.41 8.56 22.92
C GLY A 335 -5.59 9.25 22.24
N PHE A 336 -5.81 9.00 20.95
CA PHE A 336 -6.95 9.54 20.23
C PHE A 336 -8.23 8.80 20.62
N ASN A 337 -9.36 9.50 20.66
CA ASN A 337 -10.65 8.91 20.96
C ASN A 337 -11.24 8.20 19.75
N MET A 338 -11.09 6.87 19.71
CA MET A 338 -11.59 6.02 18.62
C MET A 338 -12.89 5.30 18.98
N LYS A 339 -13.58 5.69 20.07
CA LYS A 339 -14.84 5.09 20.56
C LYS A 339 -14.73 3.62 20.94
N GLY A 340 -13.63 3.22 21.55
CA GLY A 340 -13.40 1.86 22.02
C GLY A 340 -12.01 1.70 22.63
N THR A 341 -11.68 0.49 23.01
CA THR A 341 -10.37 0.17 23.59
C THR A 341 -9.39 -0.34 22.52
N ALA A 342 -8.10 -0.14 22.76
CA ALA A 342 -7.07 -0.67 21.87
C ALA A 342 -7.11 -2.20 21.79
N ALA A 343 -7.40 -2.88 22.90
CA ALA A 343 -7.55 -4.34 22.97
C ALA A 343 -8.66 -4.83 22.05
N ASP A 344 -9.85 -4.23 22.15
CA ASP A 344 -11.01 -4.63 21.34
C ASP A 344 -10.73 -4.42 19.84
N PHE A 345 -10.14 -3.29 19.46
CA PHE A 345 -9.78 -3.03 18.06
C PHE A 345 -8.71 -3.98 17.53
N TYR A 346 -7.71 -4.28 18.35
CA TYR A 346 -6.66 -5.22 17.97
C TYR A 346 -7.24 -6.62 17.71
N GLU A 347 -8.03 -7.16 18.65
CA GLU A 347 -8.67 -8.46 18.49
C GLU A 347 -9.65 -8.48 17.31
N GLN A 348 -10.43 -7.42 17.13
CA GLN A 348 -11.32 -7.26 15.99
C GLN A 348 -10.53 -7.31 14.67
N GLY A 349 -9.40 -6.64 14.58
CA GLY A 349 -8.54 -6.64 13.38
C GLY A 349 -8.07 -8.05 13.03
N VAL A 350 -7.61 -8.82 14.01
CA VAL A 350 -7.20 -10.21 13.80
C VAL A 350 -8.38 -11.07 13.35
N ARG A 351 -9.54 -10.97 14.00
CA ARG A 351 -10.75 -11.73 13.65
C ARG A 351 -11.24 -11.41 12.23
N LEU A 352 -11.29 -10.13 11.85
CA LEU A 352 -11.67 -9.70 10.51
C LEU A 352 -10.72 -10.24 9.45
N SER A 353 -9.42 -10.29 9.74
CA SER A 353 -8.44 -10.85 8.81
C SER A 353 -8.63 -12.37 8.63
N PHE A 354 -8.84 -13.13 9.72
CA PHE A 354 -9.13 -14.56 9.63
C PHE A 354 -10.41 -14.82 8.82
N GLU A 355 -11.47 -14.05 9.08
CA GLU A 355 -12.74 -14.13 8.35
C GLU A 355 -12.54 -13.82 6.84
N GLN A 356 -11.82 -12.76 6.50
CA GLN A 356 -11.55 -12.37 5.12
C GLN A 356 -10.89 -13.50 4.32
N TRP A 357 -9.99 -14.24 4.95
CA TRP A 357 -9.23 -15.31 4.31
C TRP A 357 -9.80 -16.71 4.55
N GLY A 358 -10.93 -16.83 5.23
CA GLY A 358 -11.58 -18.10 5.52
C GLY A 358 -10.75 -19.02 6.42
N ALA A 359 -9.86 -18.44 7.23
CA ALA A 359 -8.99 -19.19 8.13
C ALA A 359 -9.72 -19.52 9.46
N THR A 360 -9.40 -20.67 10.02
CA THR A 360 -9.94 -21.15 11.31
C THR A 360 -8.92 -20.99 12.45
N GLY A 361 -9.38 -21.15 13.70
CA GLY A 361 -8.50 -21.18 14.86
C GLY A 361 -8.12 -19.79 15.42
N VAL A 362 -8.90 -18.76 15.13
CA VAL A 362 -8.62 -17.39 15.56
C VAL A 362 -8.55 -17.23 17.07
N ASP A 363 -9.39 -17.95 17.85
CA ASP A 363 -9.38 -17.84 19.30
C ASP A 363 -8.08 -18.38 19.91
N SER A 364 -7.60 -19.52 19.42
CA SER A 364 -6.31 -20.08 19.82
C SER A 364 -5.15 -19.18 19.42
N TYR A 365 -5.22 -18.56 18.24
CA TYR A 365 -4.23 -17.61 17.76
C TYR A 365 -4.16 -16.36 18.65
N LEU A 366 -5.30 -15.78 19.00
CA LEU A 366 -5.38 -14.61 19.87
C LEU A 366 -4.95 -14.90 21.32
N ALA A 367 -5.07 -16.14 21.77
CA ALA A 367 -4.67 -16.57 23.11
C ALA A 367 -3.17 -16.90 23.22
N ASP A 368 -2.45 -16.96 22.10
CA ASP A 368 -1.04 -17.37 22.07
C ASP A 368 -0.12 -16.26 22.62
N GLU A 369 0.47 -16.52 23.76
CA GLU A 369 1.41 -15.62 24.46
C GLU A 369 2.85 -16.08 24.41
N SER A 370 3.16 -17.14 23.64
CA SER A 370 4.48 -17.79 23.61
C SER A 370 5.13 -17.83 22.25
N SER A 371 4.35 -17.95 21.18
CA SER A 371 4.88 -18.04 19.83
C SER A 371 5.45 -16.70 19.37
N VAL A 372 6.61 -16.78 18.70
CA VAL A 372 7.35 -15.64 18.13
C VAL A 372 7.74 -15.96 16.69
N PRO A 373 8.14 -14.98 15.89
CA PRO A 373 8.61 -15.23 14.52
C PRO A 373 9.70 -16.29 14.47
N ALA A 374 9.59 -17.21 13.51
CA ALA A 374 10.59 -18.25 13.33
C ALA A 374 11.94 -17.69 12.84
N LEU A 375 13.03 -18.37 13.19
CA LEU A 375 14.33 -18.08 12.60
C LEU A 375 14.31 -18.39 11.10
N TYR A 376 14.94 -17.55 10.32
CA TYR A 376 15.09 -17.80 8.89
C TYR A 376 16.27 -18.74 8.62
N LYS A 377 15.98 -19.96 8.23
CA LYS A 377 16.94 -20.93 7.72
C LYS A 377 16.71 -21.08 6.23
N ASP A 378 17.69 -20.65 5.44
CA ASP A 378 17.61 -20.81 3.98
C ASP A 378 17.96 -22.26 3.61
N PRO A 379 17.03 -23.03 3.00
CA PRO A 379 17.31 -24.42 2.59
C PRO A 379 18.41 -24.53 1.54
N ALA A 380 18.66 -23.47 0.75
CA ALA A 380 19.79 -23.39 -0.17
C ALA A 380 21.15 -23.21 0.56
N GLY A 381 21.12 -22.86 1.86
CA GLY A 381 22.33 -22.67 2.65
C GLY A 381 23.12 -21.37 2.36
N LEU A 382 22.54 -20.46 1.57
CA LEU A 382 23.26 -19.27 1.08
C LEU A 382 22.89 -17.97 1.83
N ASN A 383 21.65 -17.87 2.32
CA ASN A 383 21.11 -16.61 2.82
C ASN A 383 20.46 -16.70 4.21
N THR A 384 20.82 -17.69 5.00
CA THR A 384 20.34 -17.88 6.39
C THR A 384 20.56 -16.62 7.23
N TYR A 385 19.63 -16.33 8.15
CA TYR A 385 19.74 -15.26 9.13
C TYR A 385 19.61 -15.86 10.54
N GLU A 386 20.68 -15.85 11.30
CA GLU A 386 20.79 -16.61 12.55
C GLU A 386 20.23 -15.88 13.78
N LYS A 387 19.73 -14.66 13.60
CA LYS A 387 19.16 -13.86 14.70
C LYS A 387 17.64 -13.92 14.69
N ASN A 388 17.03 -13.86 15.88
CA ASN A 388 15.60 -13.64 15.97
C ASN A 388 15.23 -12.26 15.41
N LEU A 389 14.21 -12.20 14.56
CA LEU A 389 13.67 -10.94 14.05
C LEU A 389 13.02 -10.13 15.17
N SER A 390 12.20 -10.78 15.98
CA SER A 390 11.43 -10.17 17.05
C SER A 390 11.03 -11.21 18.10
N ALA A 391 10.80 -10.75 19.31
CA ALA A 391 10.20 -11.53 20.38
C ALA A 391 8.70 -11.22 20.56
N ILE A 392 8.08 -10.50 19.63
CA ILE A 392 6.69 -10.10 19.75
C ILE A 392 5.75 -11.29 19.62
N THR A 393 4.81 -11.41 20.55
CA THR A 393 3.77 -12.44 20.58
C THR A 393 2.45 -11.92 20.05
N VAL A 394 1.46 -12.82 19.85
CA VAL A 394 0.15 -12.45 19.30
C VAL A 394 -0.78 -11.89 20.36
N LYS A 395 -0.86 -12.52 21.53
CA LYS A 395 -1.81 -12.14 22.59
C LYS A 395 -1.63 -10.68 23.01
N TRP A 396 -2.74 -9.94 23.06
CA TRP A 396 -2.73 -8.57 23.56
C TRP A 396 -2.25 -8.52 25.01
N ASN A 397 -1.40 -7.54 25.33
CA ASN A 397 -0.92 -7.29 26.69
C ASN A 397 -1.17 -5.83 27.06
N GLU A 398 -2.18 -5.61 27.90
CA GLU A 398 -2.53 -4.24 28.33
C GLU A 398 -1.44 -3.59 29.18
N GLY A 399 -0.67 -4.37 29.92
CA GLY A 399 0.46 -3.89 30.72
C GLY A 399 1.75 -3.61 29.96
N ALA A 400 1.79 -3.90 28.64
CA ALA A 400 2.97 -3.69 27.83
C ALA A 400 3.29 -2.21 27.62
N SER A 401 4.55 -1.90 27.31
CA SER A 401 4.95 -0.55 26.91
C SER A 401 4.26 -0.08 25.63
N LYS A 402 4.22 1.22 25.39
CA LYS A 402 3.67 1.77 24.13
C LYS A 402 4.41 1.20 22.91
N GLU A 403 5.72 1.05 23.01
CA GLU A 403 6.56 0.50 21.95
C GLU A 403 6.17 -0.95 21.61
N GLU A 404 6.02 -1.80 22.63
CA GLU A 404 5.61 -3.20 22.45
C GLU A 404 4.18 -3.29 21.91
N LYS A 405 3.27 -2.45 22.40
CA LYS A 405 1.90 -2.35 21.84
C LYS A 405 1.93 -1.96 20.35
N GLN A 406 2.75 -0.98 19.98
CA GLN A 406 2.88 -0.55 18.59
C GLN A 406 3.44 -1.68 17.71
N GLU A 407 4.51 -2.34 18.15
CA GLU A 407 5.07 -3.49 17.42
C GLU A 407 4.02 -4.58 17.20
N ARG A 408 3.25 -4.94 18.24
CA ARG A 408 2.21 -5.96 18.16
C ARG A 408 1.10 -5.56 17.18
N ILE A 409 0.61 -4.34 17.26
CA ILE A 409 -0.44 -3.83 16.37
C ILE A 409 0.05 -3.81 14.92
N ILE A 410 1.22 -3.23 14.67
CA ILE A 410 1.75 -3.09 13.31
C ILE A 410 2.09 -4.46 12.70
N THR A 411 2.62 -5.40 13.50
CA THR A 411 2.88 -6.77 13.05
C THR A 411 1.60 -7.46 12.57
N GLN A 412 0.51 -7.37 13.34
CA GLN A 412 -0.76 -7.98 12.95
C GLN A 412 -1.44 -7.22 11.80
N LYS A 413 -1.36 -5.90 11.77
CA LYS A 413 -1.80 -5.08 10.63
C LYS A 413 -1.06 -5.48 9.35
N TRP A 414 0.25 -5.65 9.43
CA TRP A 414 1.09 -6.08 8.33
C TRP A 414 0.68 -7.45 7.77
N ILE A 415 0.47 -8.45 8.66
CA ILE A 415 -0.02 -9.76 8.22
C ILE A 415 -1.39 -9.63 7.55
N ALA A 416 -2.32 -8.86 8.13
CA ALA A 416 -3.67 -8.67 7.60
C ALA A 416 -3.72 -7.92 6.27
N ASN A 417 -2.76 -7.03 6.01
CA ASN A 417 -2.70 -6.19 4.82
C ASN A 417 -2.05 -6.85 3.60
N TRP A 418 -1.70 -8.14 3.67
CA TRP A 418 -1.22 -8.88 2.51
C TRP A 418 -2.17 -8.71 1.32
N PRO A 419 -1.73 -8.30 0.10
CA PRO A 419 -0.36 -8.00 -0.33
C PRO A 419 -0.07 -6.48 -0.53
N LEU A 420 -0.62 -5.58 0.29
CA LEU A 420 -0.46 -4.12 0.15
C LEU A 420 0.95 -3.65 0.54
N GLY A 421 1.95 -3.96 -0.26
CA GLY A 421 3.36 -3.74 0.05
C GLY A 421 3.74 -2.27 0.25
N ASN A 422 3.14 -1.35 -0.51
CA ASN A 422 3.42 0.09 -0.34
C ASN A 422 2.93 0.61 1.01
N GLU A 423 1.80 0.12 1.51
CA GLU A 423 1.29 0.47 2.84
C GLU A 423 2.17 -0.13 3.94
N ALA A 424 2.60 -1.38 3.79
CA ALA A 424 3.53 -2.04 4.69
C ALA A 424 4.88 -1.31 4.75
N TRP A 425 5.42 -0.87 3.62
CA TRP A 425 6.65 -0.09 3.56
C TRP A 425 6.50 1.29 4.22
N ALA A 426 5.35 1.91 4.09
CA ALA A 426 5.06 3.17 4.76
C ALA A 426 5.02 2.99 6.28
N ASP A 427 4.35 1.97 6.81
CA ASP A 427 4.33 1.68 8.24
C ASP A 427 5.73 1.36 8.78
N TYR A 428 6.50 0.56 8.05
CA TYR A 428 7.89 0.26 8.42
C TYR A 428 8.75 1.52 8.54
N ARG A 429 8.68 2.42 7.58
CA ARG A 429 9.42 3.70 7.61
C ARG A 429 8.98 4.60 8.76
N ARG A 430 7.68 4.62 9.07
CA ARG A 430 7.10 5.44 10.13
C ARG A 430 7.41 4.93 11.53
N THR A 431 7.35 3.60 11.74
CA THR A 431 7.39 2.98 13.06
C THR A 431 8.66 2.16 13.32
N GLY A 432 9.30 1.62 12.30
CA GLY A 432 10.35 0.60 12.39
C GLY A 432 9.79 -0.82 12.54
N TYR A 433 8.49 -1.02 12.34
CA TYR A 433 7.81 -2.31 12.48
C TYR A 433 7.05 -2.69 11.20
N PRO A 434 6.84 -4.02 10.95
CA PRO A 434 7.44 -5.13 11.71
C PRO A 434 8.97 -5.14 11.57
N LYS A 435 9.67 -5.88 12.41
CA LYS A 435 11.13 -6.10 12.21
C LYS A 435 11.31 -6.96 10.96
N LEU A 436 12.13 -6.49 10.04
CA LEU A 436 12.38 -7.13 8.75
C LEU A 436 13.81 -7.62 8.64
N LEU A 437 14.04 -8.64 7.82
CA LEU A 437 15.37 -9.14 7.48
C LEU A 437 16.17 -8.04 6.77
N PRO A 438 17.40 -7.74 7.19
CA PRO A 438 18.24 -6.80 6.47
C PRO A 438 18.72 -7.41 5.14
N ALA A 439 19.02 -6.56 4.16
CA ALA A 439 19.73 -6.99 2.97
C ALA A 439 21.08 -7.62 3.35
N THR A 440 21.50 -8.65 2.63
CA THR A 440 22.82 -9.24 2.83
C THR A 440 23.94 -8.28 2.41
N SER A 441 25.14 -8.49 2.88
CA SER A 441 26.30 -7.70 2.45
C SER A 441 26.55 -7.78 0.95
N GLU A 442 26.28 -8.93 0.33
CA GLU A 442 26.38 -9.12 -1.13
C GLU A 442 25.14 -8.57 -1.87
N GLY A 443 24.03 -8.41 -1.17
CA GLY A 443 22.78 -7.93 -1.73
C GLY A 443 22.58 -6.42 -1.61
N ASN A 444 23.25 -5.74 -0.68
CA ASN A 444 23.24 -4.28 -0.61
C ASN A 444 24.24 -3.70 -1.61
N LEU A 445 23.73 -3.26 -2.75
CA LEU A 445 24.52 -2.69 -3.86
C LEU A 445 24.45 -1.17 -3.92
N SER A 446 24.03 -0.51 -2.83
CA SER A 446 23.90 0.96 -2.77
C SER A 446 25.23 1.73 -2.72
N GLY A 447 26.35 1.05 -2.66
CA GLY A 447 27.66 1.71 -2.46
C GLY A 447 27.80 2.38 -1.08
N GLY A 448 27.08 1.91 -0.06
CA GLY A 448 27.09 2.44 1.29
C GLY A 448 26.09 3.58 1.56
N ILE A 449 25.24 3.90 0.58
CA ILE A 449 24.22 4.95 0.74
C ILE A 449 23.07 4.47 1.65
N VAL A 450 22.60 3.23 1.46
CA VAL A 450 21.47 2.67 2.20
C VAL A 450 21.98 1.74 3.30
N ASP A 451 21.56 1.98 4.52
CA ASP A 451 21.75 1.07 5.66
C ASP A 451 20.85 -0.16 5.48
N SER A 452 21.45 -1.36 5.52
CA SER A 452 20.73 -2.62 5.31
C SER A 452 19.63 -2.89 6.35
N GLU A 453 19.82 -2.42 7.61
CA GLU A 453 18.85 -2.59 8.70
C GLU A 453 17.66 -1.63 8.54
N LYS A 454 17.90 -0.42 8.06
CA LYS A 454 16.85 0.59 7.83
C LYS A 454 16.12 0.41 6.51
N GLY A 455 16.80 -0.16 5.52
CA GLY A 455 16.28 -0.29 4.17
C GLY A 455 16.08 1.05 3.45
N ALA A 456 15.47 1.00 2.27
CA ALA A 456 15.16 2.18 1.49
C ALA A 456 14.10 3.05 2.18
N ARG A 457 14.35 4.37 2.20
CA ARG A 457 13.50 5.36 2.85
C ARG A 457 12.59 6.13 1.89
N ARG A 458 12.95 6.19 0.62
CA ARG A 458 12.19 6.78 -0.49
C ARG A 458 12.75 6.32 -1.83
N MET A 459 12.04 6.68 -2.90
CA MET A 459 12.55 6.55 -4.27
C MET A 459 13.14 7.87 -4.74
N PRO A 460 14.28 7.87 -5.43
CA PRO A 460 14.83 9.06 -6.08
C PRO A 460 13.86 9.55 -7.17
N TYR A 461 13.91 10.84 -7.47
CA TYR A 461 13.15 11.39 -8.58
C TYR A 461 13.64 10.84 -9.92
N PRO A 462 12.72 10.64 -10.88
CA PRO A 462 13.10 10.22 -12.24
C PRO A 462 14.03 11.23 -12.92
N SER A 463 14.95 10.74 -13.75
CA SER A 463 15.88 11.60 -14.49
C SER A 463 15.17 12.57 -15.45
N GLU A 464 13.97 12.20 -15.89
CA GLU A 464 13.11 13.03 -16.73
C GLU A 464 12.69 14.33 -16.05
N GLU A 465 12.49 14.33 -14.74
CA GLU A 465 12.18 15.54 -13.98
C GLU A 465 13.34 16.55 -14.02
N TYR A 466 14.59 16.05 -13.99
CA TYR A 466 15.79 16.88 -14.10
C TYR A 466 16.02 17.46 -15.51
N THR A 467 15.36 16.93 -16.53
CA THR A 467 15.48 17.41 -17.91
C THR A 467 14.27 18.22 -18.37
N SER A 468 13.07 17.89 -17.90
CA SER A 468 11.81 18.50 -18.33
C SER A 468 11.22 19.49 -17.32
N ASN A 469 11.58 19.38 -16.03
CA ASN A 469 11.05 20.20 -14.93
C ASN A 469 12.17 20.65 -13.98
N THR A 470 13.33 20.96 -14.52
CA THR A 470 14.62 21.13 -13.84
C THR A 470 14.56 22.04 -12.62
N GLU A 471 14.05 23.27 -12.79
CA GLU A 471 14.02 24.27 -11.71
C GLU A 471 13.15 23.81 -10.54
N ASN A 472 11.99 23.23 -10.82
CA ASN A 472 11.04 22.79 -9.81
C ASN A 472 11.53 21.56 -9.05
N VAL A 473 12.15 20.56 -9.70
CA VAL A 473 12.72 19.40 -9.00
C VAL A 473 13.94 19.80 -8.16
N GLN A 474 14.77 20.72 -8.66
CA GLN A 474 15.91 21.25 -7.89
C GLN A 474 15.45 22.02 -6.65
N GLU A 475 14.39 22.83 -6.75
CA GLU A 475 13.79 23.50 -5.60
C GLU A 475 13.25 22.46 -4.59
N ALA A 476 12.54 21.44 -5.05
CA ALA A 476 12.02 20.38 -4.20
C ALA A 476 13.14 19.66 -3.43
N VAL A 477 14.23 19.31 -4.10
CA VAL A 477 15.38 18.65 -3.46
C VAL A 477 16.08 19.57 -2.46
N ASN A 478 16.34 20.82 -2.85
CA ASN A 478 17.12 21.75 -2.03
C ASN A 478 16.34 22.31 -0.82
N SER A 479 15.00 22.49 -0.96
CA SER A 479 14.20 23.21 0.02
C SER A 479 13.19 22.35 0.76
N TYR A 480 12.66 21.26 0.15
CA TYR A 480 11.54 20.51 0.70
C TYR A 480 11.94 19.10 1.15
N LEU A 481 12.87 18.46 0.46
CA LEU A 481 13.21 17.04 0.68
C LEU A 481 13.93 16.78 2.01
N GLY A 482 14.72 17.74 2.50
CA GLY A 482 15.45 17.65 3.78
C GLY A 482 16.66 16.73 3.74
N GLY A 483 17.15 16.37 2.56
CA GLY A 483 18.33 15.55 2.35
C GLY A 483 18.60 15.33 0.87
N PRO A 484 19.67 14.60 0.49
CA PRO A 484 19.96 14.33 -0.91
C PRO A 484 18.88 13.47 -1.58
N ASP A 485 18.72 13.62 -2.90
CA ASP A 485 17.79 12.81 -3.69
C ASP A 485 18.36 11.39 -3.89
N ASN A 486 18.18 10.56 -2.87
CA ASN A 486 18.55 9.15 -2.90
C ASN A 486 17.64 8.29 -2.00
N MET A 487 17.89 6.99 -1.98
CA MET A 487 17.04 6.03 -1.26
C MET A 487 17.23 6.07 0.27
N ALA A 488 18.17 6.81 0.82
CA ALA A 488 18.42 6.88 2.27
C ALA A 488 17.74 8.06 2.95
N THR A 489 17.21 9.03 2.20
CA THR A 489 16.57 10.23 2.73
C THR A 489 15.13 9.93 3.17
N ASP A 490 14.79 10.30 4.40
CA ASP A 490 13.43 10.14 4.91
C ASP A 490 12.45 11.14 4.24
N VAL A 491 11.26 10.65 3.92
CA VAL A 491 10.13 11.52 3.59
C VAL A 491 9.65 12.27 4.83
N TRP A 492 8.91 13.38 4.66
CA TRP A 492 8.53 14.27 5.76
C TRP A 492 7.89 13.56 6.96
N TRP A 493 6.88 12.72 6.74
CA TRP A 493 6.17 12.05 7.83
C TRP A 493 6.98 10.92 8.52
N ALA A 494 8.09 10.48 7.92
CA ALA A 494 9.00 9.47 8.51
C ALA A 494 10.14 10.10 9.33
N ARG A 495 10.31 11.41 9.30
CA ARG A 495 11.33 12.12 10.10
C ARG A 495 11.00 12.00 11.59
N LYS A 496 12.01 11.74 12.41
CA LYS A 496 11.92 11.66 13.88
C LYS A 496 12.54 12.88 14.51
#